data_05466e887058718c8e99b39daa76ad30
#
_entry.id   05466e887058718c8e99b39daa76ad30
#
_cell.length_a   1.000
_cell.length_b   1.000
_cell.length_c   1.000
_cell.angle_alpha   90.00
_cell.angle_beta   90.00
_cell.angle_gamma   90.00
#
_symmetry.space_group_name_H-M   'P 1'
#
loop_
_entity.id
_entity.type
_entity.pdbx_description
1 polymer ?
#
loop_
_entity_poly.entity_id
_entity_poly.type
_entity_poly.pdbx_seq_one_letter_code
_entity_poly.pdbx_strand_id
1 'polypeptide(L)'
;MKKNLDMTEGKPISLLWAFTFPTLMGNLLNQVYSITDSIVVGRYLGQTALAAVGSTMPVILLLAALMIGINVGVGIIISRYFGQKNEELMRRAFVNSLYLGLFLSAGMMVLGLTFSGTILRWMGTPEGPLQEATAYLEISFITMICPLMYYLFSSAFRGLGDSQTALYCLIVSVLSNIGLDVLFVAVFRWGVAGSAWATALAQALSAVVAAVLLFRKYPMMRMRRQDLRLHGKLLRQITVLAVPIAVQSAFNNLGNLVAQSAVNLFGEATMAAYTAASRIGTLALMPVETIGSSLSVYASQNHGAGKPQRIRQGVRASLQLSLVVSTVLGVFLLLCGRQMAGLFLEEPSAEILTVVQRFLLITAVPGILAGVMQVYQQVLRGVDRANQALMGGVMQLITKIAVVAVGAWGMRNLDVVWLGWPASFVAGTVIPYFCFQKIAREMETE
;
A
#
# COMPACT_ATOMS: atom_id res chain seq x y z
N MET A 1 27.66 -10.91 4.93
CA MET A 1 26.21 -10.74 5.05
C MET A 1 25.94 -9.62 6.05
N LYS A 2 25.30 -8.50 5.65
CA LYS A 2 24.97 -7.42 6.57
C LYS A 2 24.02 -7.93 7.65
N LYS A 3 24.36 -7.62 8.92
CA LYS A 3 23.58 -7.93 10.13
C LYS A 3 22.16 -7.36 9.97
N ASN A 4 21.13 -8.06 10.49
CA ASN A 4 19.77 -7.54 10.60
C ASN A 4 19.80 -6.13 11.16
N LEU A 5 18.96 -5.24 10.63
CA LEU A 5 18.78 -3.93 11.24
C LEU A 5 17.96 -4.11 12.53
N ASP A 6 18.66 -4.30 13.66
CA ASP A 6 18.01 -4.12 14.96
C ASP A 6 17.77 -2.62 15.16
N MET A 7 16.50 -2.23 15.06
CA MET A 7 16.12 -0.82 15.15
C MET A 7 16.06 -0.32 16.60
N THR A 8 16.34 -1.18 17.57
CA THR A 8 16.38 -0.80 18.99
C THR A 8 17.73 -0.19 19.40
N GLU A 9 18.75 -0.19 18.51
CA GLU A 9 20.08 0.34 18.74
C GLU A 9 20.57 1.17 17.56
N GLY A 10 21.46 2.13 17.79
CA GLY A 10 22.02 3.01 16.75
C GLY A 10 21.24 4.31 16.51
N LYS A 11 21.66 5.11 15.53
CA LYS A 11 21.06 6.42 15.21
C LYS A 11 19.74 6.24 14.45
N PRO A 12 18.60 6.79 14.94
CA PRO A 12 17.29 6.59 14.33
C PRO A 12 17.22 6.97 12.84
N ILE A 13 17.78 8.11 12.46
CA ILE A 13 17.75 8.61 11.08
C ILE A 13 18.46 7.66 10.11
N SER A 14 19.60 7.09 10.51
CA SER A 14 20.36 6.15 9.69
C SER A 14 19.63 4.81 9.53
N LEU A 15 19.00 4.33 10.62
CA LEU A 15 18.23 3.09 10.62
C LEU A 15 16.97 3.22 9.74
N LEU A 16 16.23 4.32 9.91
CA LEU A 16 15.06 4.61 9.10
C LEU A 16 15.42 4.71 7.62
N TRP A 17 16.48 5.45 7.27
CA TRP A 17 16.90 5.58 5.87
C TRP A 17 17.36 4.24 5.28
N ALA A 18 18.16 3.46 6.01
CA ALA A 18 18.63 2.16 5.56
C ALA A 18 17.50 1.15 5.31
N PHE A 19 16.39 1.25 6.06
CA PHE A 19 15.19 0.43 5.86
C PHE A 19 14.28 1.00 4.77
N THR A 20 14.14 2.34 4.72
CA THR A 20 13.27 3.03 3.77
C THR A 20 13.74 2.85 2.34
N PHE A 21 15.04 2.94 2.07
CA PHE A 21 15.55 2.90 0.71
C PHE A 21 15.22 1.60 -0.04
N PRO A 22 15.48 0.39 0.51
CA PRO A 22 15.07 -0.86 -0.17
C PRO A 22 13.55 -0.99 -0.28
N THR A 23 12.79 -0.52 0.71
CA THR A 23 11.32 -0.56 0.67
C THR A 23 10.78 0.36 -0.43
N LEU A 24 11.36 1.55 -0.59
CA LEU A 24 11.02 2.48 -1.67
C LEU A 24 11.32 1.88 -3.05
N MET A 25 12.48 1.26 -3.21
CA MET A 25 12.83 0.56 -4.45
C MET A 25 11.81 -0.55 -4.76
N GLY A 26 11.36 -1.27 -3.73
CA GLY A 26 10.28 -2.26 -3.88
C GLY A 26 8.97 -1.63 -4.35
N ASN A 27 8.55 -0.52 -3.75
CA ASN A 27 7.32 0.17 -4.16
C ASN A 27 7.40 0.68 -5.62
N LEU A 28 8.55 1.22 -6.03
CA LEU A 28 8.79 1.64 -7.42
C LEU A 28 8.75 0.44 -8.39
N LEU A 29 9.35 -0.70 -8.02
CA LEU A 29 9.28 -1.91 -8.82
C LEU A 29 7.86 -2.45 -8.97
N ASN A 30 7.03 -2.37 -7.92
CA ASN A 30 5.61 -2.70 -8.01
C ASN A 30 4.86 -1.81 -9.01
N GLN A 31 5.25 -0.54 -9.11
CA GLN A 31 4.64 0.38 -10.07
C GLN A 31 5.04 0.02 -11.52
N VAL A 32 6.32 -0.28 -11.72
CA VAL A 32 6.82 -0.77 -13.03
C VAL A 32 6.12 -2.07 -13.42
N TYR A 33 5.97 -3.01 -12.48
CA TYR A 33 5.22 -4.25 -12.66
C TYR A 33 3.78 -3.99 -13.16
N SER A 34 3.03 -3.14 -12.46
CA SER A 34 1.63 -2.83 -12.83
C SER A 34 1.51 -2.18 -14.22
N ILE A 35 2.48 -1.33 -14.59
CA ILE A 35 2.51 -0.72 -15.92
C ILE A 35 2.83 -1.79 -16.98
N THR A 36 3.82 -2.66 -16.73
CA THR A 36 4.22 -3.70 -17.67
C THR A 36 3.10 -4.70 -17.95
N ASP A 37 2.41 -5.15 -16.90
CA ASP A 37 1.24 -6.03 -17.02
C ASP A 37 0.15 -5.40 -17.90
N SER A 38 -0.18 -4.13 -17.65
CA SER A 38 -1.15 -3.38 -18.47
C SER A 38 -0.73 -3.23 -19.93
N ILE A 39 0.58 -3.05 -20.21
CA ILE A 39 1.12 -2.97 -21.57
C ILE A 39 1.01 -4.32 -22.25
N VAL A 40 1.36 -5.43 -21.58
CA VAL A 40 1.27 -6.78 -22.15
C VAL A 40 -0.19 -7.10 -22.50
N VAL A 41 -1.12 -6.90 -21.58
CA VAL A 41 -2.55 -7.14 -21.84
C VAL A 41 -3.05 -6.26 -22.99
N GLY A 42 -2.78 -4.96 -22.96
CA GLY A 42 -3.26 -4.03 -23.99
C GLY A 42 -2.69 -4.33 -25.40
N ARG A 43 -1.40 -4.66 -25.47
CA ARG A 43 -0.72 -4.88 -26.76
C ARG A 43 -1.05 -6.22 -27.41
N TYR A 44 -1.19 -7.29 -26.62
CA TYR A 44 -1.40 -8.64 -27.15
C TYR A 44 -2.86 -9.08 -27.20
N LEU A 45 -3.72 -8.56 -26.31
CA LEU A 45 -5.11 -8.98 -26.22
C LEU A 45 -6.11 -7.93 -26.76
N GLY A 46 -5.64 -6.69 -26.95
CA GLY A 46 -6.47 -5.62 -27.51
C GLY A 46 -7.37 -4.89 -26.50
N GLN A 47 -8.24 -4.03 -27.03
CA GLN A 47 -9.02 -3.10 -26.22
C GLN A 47 -10.09 -3.78 -25.36
N THR A 48 -10.74 -4.82 -25.86
CA THR A 48 -11.79 -5.56 -25.11
C THR A 48 -11.23 -6.23 -23.87
N ALA A 49 -10.08 -6.89 -23.99
CA ALA A 49 -9.41 -7.51 -22.86
C ALA A 49 -8.92 -6.49 -21.82
N LEU A 50 -8.41 -5.34 -22.29
CA LEU A 50 -8.02 -4.24 -21.42
C LEU A 50 -9.25 -3.67 -20.65
N ALA A 51 -10.39 -3.57 -21.32
CA ALA A 51 -11.65 -3.17 -20.69
C ALA A 51 -12.15 -4.23 -19.69
N ALA A 52 -11.97 -5.52 -19.99
CA ALA A 52 -12.31 -6.60 -19.07
C ALA A 52 -11.48 -6.52 -17.77
N VAL A 53 -10.16 -6.41 -17.86
CA VAL A 53 -9.28 -6.23 -16.70
C VAL A 53 -9.62 -4.93 -15.96
N GLY A 54 -9.84 -3.83 -16.69
CA GLY A 54 -10.19 -2.54 -16.12
C GLY A 54 -11.49 -2.59 -15.30
N SER A 55 -12.50 -3.34 -15.75
CA SER A 55 -13.78 -3.48 -15.01
C SER A 55 -13.66 -4.25 -13.70
N THR A 56 -12.62 -5.09 -13.53
CA THR A 56 -12.36 -5.80 -12.28
C THR A 56 -11.61 -4.95 -11.24
N MET A 57 -11.01 -3.82 -11.64
CA MET A 57 -10.15 -2.99 -10.79
C MET A 57 -10.75 -2.59 -9.45
N PRO A 58 -12.02 -2.16 -9.32
CA PRO A 58 -12.58 -1.81 -8.02
C PRO A 58 -12.58 -2.97 -7.03
N VAL A 59 -12.85 -4.20 -7.50
CA VAL A 59 -12.81 -5.41 -6.67
C VAL A 59 -11.37 -5.75 -6.29
N ILE A 60 -10.45 -5.69 -7.24
CA ILE A 60 -9.01 -5.94 -7.00
C ILE A 60 -8.43 -4.92 -5.99
N LEU A 61 -8.83 -3.65 -6.06
CA LEU A 61 -8.39 -2.63 -5.10
C LEU A 61 -8.93 -2.91 -3.69
N LEU A 62 -10.14 -3.45 -3.56
CA LEU A 62 -10.70 -3.86 -2.27
C LEU A 62 -9.92 -5.05 -1.69
N LEU A 63 -9.60 -6.05 -2.51
CA LEU A 63 -8.77 -7.18 -2.12
C LEU A 63 -7.35 -6.73 -1.72
N ALA A 64 -6.77 -5.82 -2.47
CA ALA A 64 -5.46 -5.23 -2.15
C ALA A 64 -5.48 -4.49 -0.80
N ALA A 65 -6.55 -3.74 -0.50
CA ALA A 65 -6.71 -3.07 0.79
C ALA A 65 -6.71 -4.07 1.96
N LEU A 66 -7.41 -5.20 1.82
CA LEU A 66 -7.41 -6.28 2.80
C LEU A 66 -6.02 -6.88 2.98
N MET A 67 -5.33 -7.18 1.88
CA MET A 67 -3.95 -7.71 1.91
C MET A 67 -2.97 -6.74 2.56
N ILE A 68 -3.09 -5.44 2.29
CA ILE A 68 -2.27 -4.39 2.92
C ILE A 68 -2.49 -4.40 4.43
N GLY A 69 -3.75 -4.49 4.88
CA GLY A 69 -4.08 -4.55 6.30
C GLY A 69 -3.41 -5.73 7.00
N ILE A 70 -3.52 -6.92 6.44
CA ILE A 70 -2.90 -8.14 7.00
C ILE A 70 -1.38 -8.04 6.99
N ASN A 71 -0.80 -7.64 5.85
CA ASN A 71 0.64 -7.51 5.68
C ASN A 71 1.25 -6.55 6.71
N VAL A 72 0.69 -5.35 6.86
CA VAL A 72 1.18 -4.34 7.82
C VAL A 72 0.93 -4.79 9.25
N GLY A 73 -0.27 -5.33 9.56
CA GLY A 73 -0.62 -5.80 10.89
C GLY A 73 0.29 -6.93 11.38
N VAL A 74 0.57 -7.91 10.53
CA VAL A 74 1.51 -9.01 10.84
C VAL A 74 2.93 -8.49 11.01
N GLY A 75 3.37 -7.59 10.14
CA GLY A 75 4.69 -6.97 10.24
C GLY A 75 4.90 -6.23 11.57
N ILE A 76 3.90 -5.50 12.05
CA ILE A 76 3.91 -4.81 13.34
C ILE A 76 4.04 -5.81 14.50
N ILE A 77 3.25 -6.89 14.51
CA ILE A 77 3.28 -7.89 15.58
C ILE A 77 4.62 -8.62 15.62
N ILE A 78 5.15 -9.02 14.46
CA ILE A 78 6.47 -9.64 14.37
C ILE A 78 7.56 -8.68 14.87
N SER A 79 7.50 -7.40 14.45
CA SER A 79 8.41 -6.34 14.90
C SER A 79 8.40 -6.19 16.41
N ARG A 80 7.20 -6.19 17.03
CA ARG A 80 7.04 -6.06 18.47
C ARG A 80 7.68 -7.22 19.22
N TYR A 81 7.37 -8.46 18.82
CA TYR A 81 7.96 -9.64 19.48
C TYR A 81 9.45 -9.77 19.21
N PHE A 82 9.94 -9.32 18.05
CA PHE A 82 11.36 -9.20 17.79
C PHE A 82 12.03 -8.21 18.76
N GLY A 83 11.44 -7.02 18.97
CA GLY A 83 11.91 -6.04 19.95
C GLY A 83 11.89 -6.58 21.39
N GLN A 84 10.91 -7.41 21.77
CA GLN A 84 10.83 -8.10 23.05
C GLN A 84 11.84 -9.22 23.18
N LYS A 85 12.56 -9.59 22.12
CA LYS A 85 13.43 -10.78 22.04
C LYS A 85 12.68 -12.09 22.36
N ASN A 86 11.37 -12.12 22.13
CA ASN A 86 10.52 -13.28 22.39
C ASN A 86 10.29 -14.08 21.10
N GLU A 87 11.24 -14.97 20.81
CA GLU A 87 11.21 -15.80 19.62
C GLU A 87 9.99 -16.74 19.56
N GLU A 88 9.52 -17.22 20.70
CA GLU A 88 8.39 -18.15 20.76
C GLU A 88 7.09 -17.46 20.33
N LEU A 89 6.76 -16.30 20.91
CA LEU A 89 5.57 -15.54 20.53
C LEU A 89 5.68 -15.03 19.09
N MET A 90 6.88 -14.69 18.63
CA MET A 90 7.11 -14.28 17.25
C MET A 90 6.79 -15.42 16.26
N ARG A 91 7.29 -16.66 16.49
CA ARG A 91 6.96 -17.83 15.67
C ARG A 91 5.47 -18.15 15.71
N ARG A 92 4.89 -18.19 16.91
CA ARG A 92 3.43 -18.46 17.07
C ARG A 92 2.58 -17.41 16.37
N ALA A 93 2.94 -16.12 16.45
CA ALA A 93 2.24 -15.04 15.73
C ALA A 93 2.35 -15.24 14.22
N PHE A 94 3.52 -15.60 13.71
CA PHE A 94 3.72 -15.87 12.29
C PHE A 94 2.88 -17.06 11.82
N VAL A 95 2.89 -18.20 12.54
CA VAL A 95 2.06 -19.37 12.22
C VAL A 95 0.57 -19.03 12.24
N ASN A 96 0.12 -18.29 13.25
CA ASN A 96 -1.28 -17.88 13.32
C ASN A 96 -1.66 -16.91 12.19
N SER A 97 -0.71 -16.10 11.69
CA SER A 97 -0.94 -15.27 10.51
C SER A 97 -1.08 -16.11 9.23
N LEU A 98 -0.34 -17.23 9.10
CA LEU A 98 -0.51 -18.16 7.99
C LEU A 98 -1.90 -18.83 8.02
N TYR A 99 -2.38 -19.24 9.19
CA TYR A 99 -3.75 -19.76 9.34
C TYR A 99 -4.81 -18.72 8.98
N LEU A 100 -4.65 -17.48 9.47
CA LEU A 100 -5.56 -16.39 9.11
C LEU A 100 -5.57 -16.18 7.59
N GLY A 101 -4.40 -16.18 6.96
CA GLY A 101 -4.25 -16.08 5.52
C GLY A 101 -4.96 -17.22 4.78
N LEU A 102 -4.78 -18.45 5.23
CA LEU A 102 -5.44 -19.62 4.63
C LEU A 102 -6.97 -19.54 4.74
N PHE A 103 -7.50 -19.21 5.93
CA PHE A 103 -8.94 -19.07 6.14
C PHE A 103 -9.55 -17.94 5.31
N LEU A 104 -8.88 -16.81 5.24
CA LEU A 104 -9.33 -15.68 4.42
C LEU A 104 -9.30 -16.01 2.93
N SER A 105 -8.22 -16.64 2.45
CA SER A 105 -8.14 -17.06 1.05
C SER A 105 -9.24 -18.06 0.68
N ALA A 106 -9.50 -19.05 1.54
CA ALA A 106 -10.56 -20.01 1.32
C ALA A 106 -11.95 -19.34 1.31
N GLY A 107 -12.22 -18.45 2.25
CA GLY A 107 -13.48 -17.70 2.29
C GLY A 107 -13.66 -16.80 1.06
N MET A 108 -12.61 -16.07 0.66
CA MET A 108 -12.63 -15.22 -0.53
C MET A 108 -12.76 -16.04 -1.82
N MET A 109 -12.14 -17.22 -1.91
CA MET A 109 -12.31 -18.13 -3.05
C MET A 109 -13.79 -18.54 -3.20
N VAL A 110 -14.45 -18.95 -2.13
CA VAL A 110 -15.88 -19.30 -2.15
C VAL A 110 -16.73 -18.11 -2.58
N LEU A 111 -16.50 -16.91 -1.99
CA LEU A 111 -17.23 -15.70 -2.37
C LEU A 111 -16.98 -15.31 -3.82
N GLY A 112 -15.73 -15.38 -4.27
CA GLY A 112 -15.36 -15.05 -5.65
C GLY A 112 -16.02 -15.97 -6.67
N LEU A 113 -15.92 -17.29 -6.48
CA LEU A 113 -16.54 -18.27 -7.38
C LEU A 113 -18.08 -18.14 -7.42
N THR A 114 -18.70 -17.73 -6.31
CA THR A 114 -20.17 -17.61 -6.25
C THR A 114 -20.67 -16.29 -6.83
N PHE A 115 -19.94 -15.18 -6.63
CA PHE A 115 -20.48 -13.84 -6.85
C PHE A 115 -19.73 -13.00 -7.90
N SER A 116 -18.62 -13.44 -8.49
CA SER A 116 -17.83 -12.63 -9.44
C SER A 116 -18.65 -12.08 -10.59
N GLY A 117 -19.42 -12.94 -11.29
CA GLY A 117 -20.25 -12.48 -12.38
C GLY A 117 -21.40 -11.57 -11.94
N THR A 118 -21.97 -11.80 -10.75
CA THR A 118 -23.03 -10.95 -10.19
C THR A 118 -22.49 -9.57 -9.80
N ILE A 119 -21.34 -9.52 -9.17
CA ILE A 119 -20.67 -8.25 -8.79
C ILE A 119 -20.38 -7.41 -10.03
N LEU A 120 -19.80 -8.02 -11.07
CA LEU A 120 -19.48 -7.32 -12.33
C LEU A 120 -20.73 -6.79 -13.06
N ARG A 121 -21.83 -7.56 -13.05
CA ARG A 121 -23.11 -7.07 -13.58
C ARG A 121 -23.66 -5.90 -12.79
N TRP A 122 -23.63 -5.95 -11.45
CA TRP A 122 -24.05 -4.81 -10.60
C TRP A 122 -23.17 -3.57 -10.81
N MET A 123 -21.91 -3.75 -11.17
CA MET A 123 -21.02 -2.66 -11.53
C MET A 123 -21.26 -2.12 -12.94
N GLY A 124 -22.20 -2.68 -13.70
CA GLY A 124 -22.53 -2.23 -15.05
C GLY A 124 -21.51 -2.63 -16.12
N THR A 125 -20.76 -3.72 -15.90
CA THR A 125 -19.83 -4.23 -16.92
C THR A 125 -20.60 -4.64 -18.18
N PRO A 126 -20.25 -4.13 -19.38
CA PRO A 126 -20.91 -4.49 -20.63
C PRO A 126 -20.78 -6.00 -20.93
N GLU A 127 -21.74 -6.57 -21.65
CA GLU A 127 -21.78 -8.01 -21.92
C GLU A 127 -20.55 -8.51 -22.71
N GLY A 128 -19.98 -7.71 -23.61
CA GLY A 128 -18.80 -8.07 -24.39
C GLY A 128 -17.61 -8.48 -23.54
N PRO A 129 -17.09 -7.64 -22.64
CA PRO A 129 -15.96 -7.97 -21.76
C PRO A 129 -16.36 -8.77 -20.51
N LEU A 130 -17.65 -8.97 -20.22
CA LEU A 130 -18.13 -9.57 -18.97
C LEU A 130 -17.58 -10.99 -18.72
N GLN A 131 -17.57 -11.83 -19.75
CA GLN A 131 -17.09 -13.22 -19.62
C GLN A 131 -15.60 -13.26 -19.28
N GLU A 132 -14.78 -12.47 -19.98
CA GLU A 132 -13.32 -12.39 -19.72
C GLU A 132 -13.04 -11.77 -18.34
N ALA A 133 -13.79 -10.72 -17.96
CA ALA A 133 -13.69 -10.08 -16.66
C ALA A 133 -14.06 -11.06 -15.53
N THR A 134 -15.11 -11.86 -15.71
CA THR A 134 -15.52 -12.87 -14.74
C THR A 134 -14.42 -13.93 -14.58
N ALA A 135 -13.91 -14.47 -15.67
CA ALA A 135 -12.83 -15.47 -15.63
C ALA A 135 -11.57 -14.92 -14.95
N TYR A 136 -11.17 -13.67 -15.25
CA TYR A 136 -10.03 -13.01 -14.60
C TYR A 136 -10.23 -12.88 -13.09
N LEU A 137 -11.43 -12.46 -12.67
CA LEU A 137 -11.76 -12.25 -11.28
C LEU A 137 -11.84 -13.58 -10.51
N GLU A 138 -12.44 -14.61 -11.10
CA GLU A 138 -12.51 -15.96 -10.52
C GLU A 138 -11.11 -16.54 -10.31
N ILE A 139 -10.22 -16.45 -11.32
CA ILE A 139 -8.84 -16.90 -11.20
C ILE A 139 -8.12 -16.12 -10.09
N SER A 140 -8.32 -14.81 -10.01
CA SER A 140 -7.73 -13.97 -8.97
C SER A 140 -8.17 -14.38 -7.57
N PHE A 141 -9.43 -14.78 -7.38
CA PHE A 141 -9.95 -15.30 -6.11
C PHE A 141 -9.43 -16.70 -5.78
N ILE A 142 -9.42 -17.63 -6.77
CA ILE A 142 -8.88 -18.99 -6.60
C ILE A 142 -7.42 -18.94 -6.17
N THR A 143 -6.66 -18.06 -6.79
CA THR A 143 -5.21 -17.97 -6.58
C THR A 143 -4.81 -17.01 -5.46
N MET A 144 -5.77 -16.41 -4.73
CA MET A 144 -5.52 -15.39 -3.71
C MET A 144 -4.56 -15.84 -2.60
N ILE A 145 -4.47 -17.15 -2.37
CA ILE A 145 -3.50 -17.72 -1.41
C ILE A 145 -2.05 -17.39 -1.79
N CYS A 146 -1.72 -17.32 -3.08
CA CYS A 146 -0.35 -17.08 -3.56
C CYS A 146 0.15 -15.67 -3.19
N PRO A 147 -0.53 -14.58 -3.58
CA PRO A 147 -0.15 -13.23 -3.16
C PRO A 147 -0.17 -13.08 -1.63
N LEU A 148 -1.14 -13.66 -0.95
CA LEU A 148 -1.25 -13.54 0.50
C LEU A 148 -0.07 -14.21 1.22
N MET A 149 0.34 -15.41 0.81
CA MET A 149 1.54 -16.06 1.34
C MET A 149 2.80 -15.22 1.07
N TYR A 150 2.98 -14.73 -0.15
CA TYR A 150 4.08 -13.83 -0.46
C TYR A 150 4.10 -12.60 0.48
N TYR A 151 2.97 -11.94 0.69
CA TYR A 151 2.88 -10.77 1.57
C TYR A 151 3.18 -11.13 3.03
N LEU A 152 2.75 -12.29 3.53
CA LEU A 152 3.02 -12.74 4.89
C LEU A 152 4.52 -13.00 5.12
N PHE A 153 5.21 -13.68 4.19
CA PHE A 153 6.65 -13.87 4.27
C PHE A 153 7.40 -12.54 4.13
N SER A 154 6.99 -11.68 3.22
CA SER A 154 7.55 -10.34 3.04
C SER A 154 7.39 -9.47 4.30
N SER A 155 6.24 -9.56 4.99
CA SER A 155 6.00 -8.85 6.23
C SER A 155 6.86 -9.36 7.38
N ALA A 156 7.15 -10.68 7.41
CA ALA A 156 8.07 -11.26 8.37
C ALA A 156 9.49 -10.68 8.22
N PHE A 157 10.01 -10.62 6.99
CA PHE A 157 11.32 -9.97 6.76
C PHE A 157 11.31 -8.51 7.22
N ARG A 158 10.30 -7.74 6.83
CA ARG A 158 10.18 -6.34 7.26
C ARG A 158 10.08 -6.22 8.78
N GLY A 159 9.31 -7.08 9.43
CA GLY A 159 9.20 -7.13 10.88
C GLY A 159 10.54 -7.41 11.59
N LEU A 160 11.39 -8.23 10.99
CA LEU A 160 12.75 -8.52 11.44
C LEU A 160 13.78 -7.41 11.07
N GLY A 161 13.35 -6.30 10.46
CA GLY A 161 14.23 -5.23 10.02
C GLY A 161 14.96 -5.49 8.69
N ASP A 162 14.57 -6.52 7.95
CA ASP A 162 15.22 -6.94 6.69
C ASP A 162 14.44 -6.55 5.44
N SER A 163 14.41 -5.26 5.14
CA SER A 163 13.77 -4.75 3.91
C SER A 163 14.50 -5.17 2.62
N GLN A 164 15.80 -5.49 2.70
CA GLN A 164 16.59 -5.91 1.53
C GLN A 164 16.15 -7.30 1.01
N THR A 165 15.98 -8.28 1.91
CA THR A 165 15.53 -9.62 1.49
C THR A 165 14.09 -9.57 0.99
N ALA A 166 13.22 -8.74 1.59
CA ALA A 166 11.88 -8.50 1.07
C ALA A 166 11.91 -7.93 -0.36
N LEU A 167 12.83 -6.99 -0.65
CA LEU A 167 13.05 -6.47 -2.00
C LEU A 167 13.52 -7.55 -2.98
N TYR A 168 14.45 -8.42 -2.60
CA TYR A 168 14.90 -9.50 -3.47
C TYR A 168 13.76 -10.48 -3.82
N CYS A 169 12.92 -10.83 -2.85
CA CYS A 169 11.73 -11.65 -3.12
C CYS A 169 10.76 -10.96 -4.11
N LEU A 170 10.61 -9.63 -4.00
CA LEU A 170 9.81 -8.88 -4.95
C LEU A 170 10.42 -8.88 -6.35
N ILE A 171 11.73 -8.70 -6.49
CA ILE A 171 12.41 -8.78 -7.78
C ILE A 171 12.14 -10.14 -8.44
N VAL A 172 12.21 -11.24 -7.69
CA VAL A 172 11.85 -12.57 -8.19
C VAL A 172 10.41 -12.59 -8.70
N SER A 173 9.46 -12.04 -7.92
CA SER A 173 8.05 -11.96 -8.32
C SER A 173 7.87 -11.20 -9.63
N VAL A 174 8.46 -10.00 -9.72
CA VAL A 174 8.30 -9.11 -10.90
C VAL A 174 8.90 -9.74 -12.16
N LEU A 175 10.13 -10.24 -12.07
CA LEU A 175 10.80 -10.86 -13.23
C LEU A 175 10.09 -12.14 -13.70
N SER A 176 9.66 -12.97 -12.75
CA SER A 176 8.90 -14.18 -13.07
C SER A 176 7.54 -13.84 -13.70
N ASN A 177 6.85 -12.81 -13.19
CA ASN A 177 5.58 -12.41 -13.77
C ASN A 177 5.74 -11.90 -15.21
N ILE A 178 6.69 -11.00 -15.47
CA ILE A 178 6.95 -10.51 -16.85
C ILE A 178 7.23 -11.68 -17.80
N GLY A 179 8.05 -12.65 -17.38
CA GLY A 179 8.34 -13.83 -18.18
C GLY A 179 7.11 -14.71 -18.41
N LEU A 180 6.30 -14.93 -17.36
CA LEU A 180 5.08 -15.74 -17.46
C LEU A 180 3.97 -15.03 -18.23
N ASP A 181 3.84 -13.71 -18.12
CA ASP A 181 2.89 -12.92 -18.92
C ASP A 181 3.19 -13.05 -20.41
N VAL A 182 4.46 -12.87 -20.82
CA VAL A 182 4.86 -13.08 -22.21
C VAL A 182 4.57 -14.52 -22.64
N LEU A 183 4.89 -15.51 -21.81
CA LEU A 183 4.67 -16.92 -22.13
C LEU A 183 3.18 -17.25 -22.28
N PHE A 184 2.35 -16.87 -21.32
CA PHE A 184 0.93 -17.28 -21.30
C PHE A 184 0.07 -16.42 -22.22
N VAL A 185 0.36 -15.12 -22.31
CA VAL A 185 -0.44 -14.19 -23.11
C VAL A 185 0.03 -14.15 -24.56
N ALA A 186 1.34 -13.99 -24.82
CA ALA A 186 1.86 -13.82 -26.16
C ALA A 186 2.10 -15.17 -26.89
N VAL A 187 2.69 -16.18 -26.20
CA VAL A 187 3.06 -17.46 -26.80
C VAL A 187 1.90 -18.45 -26.76
N PHE A 188 1.35 -18.74 -25.57
CA PHE A 188 0.26 -19.72 -25.41
C PHE A 188 -1.11 -19.16 -25.76
N ARG A 189 -1.27 -17.83 -25.82
CA ARG A 189 -2.51 -17.13 -26.18
C ARG A 189 -3.69 -17.50 -25.27
N TRP A 190 -3.43 -17.65 -23.96
CA TRP A 190 -4.47 -17.96 -22.98
C TRP A 190 -5.39 -16.76 -22.65
N GLY A 191 -5.25 -15.65 -23.36
CA GLY A 191 -6.06 -14.46 -23.17
C GLY A 191 -5.84 -13.82 -21.79
N VAL A 192 -6.89 -13.18 -21.29
CA VAL A 192 -6.88 -12.48 -19.98
C VAL A 192 -6.63 -13.45 -18.81
N ALA A 193 -7.12 -14.70 -18.91
CA ALA A 193 -6.85 -15.75 -17.94
C ALA A 193 -5.33 -16.04 -17.82
N GLY A 194 -4.58 -15.92 -18.91
CA GLY A 194 -3.12 -16.09 -18.91
C GLY A 194 -2.41 -15.09 -18.00
N SER A 195 -2.77 -13.80 -18.04
CA SER A 195 -2.21 -12.78 -17.15
C SER A 195 -2.56 -13.05 -15.69
N ALA A 196 -3.80 -13.47 -15.38
CA ALA A 196 -4.17 -13.82 -14.01
C ALA A 196 -3.35 -14.99 -13.45
N TRP A 197 -3.13 -16.05 -14.25
CA TRP A 197 -2.30 -17.19 -13.89
C TRP A 197 -0.82 -16.82 -13.79
N ALA A 198 -0.30 -15.96 -14.66
CA ALA A 198 1.08 -15.48 -14.62
C ALA A 198 1.37 -14.74 -13.31
N THR A 199 0.46 -13.85 -12.91
CA THR A 199 0.52 -13.14 -11.61
C THR A 199 0.53 -14.12 -10.44
N ALA A 200 -0.39 -15.07 -10.43
CA ALA A 200 -0.52 -16.05 -9.36
C ALA A 200 0.74 -16.92 -9.21
N LEU A 201 1.25 -17.47 -10.30
CA LEU A 201 2.42 -18.34 -10.30
C LEU A 201 3.70 -17.59 -9.94
N ALA A 202 3.86 -16.35 -10.42
CA ALA A 202 4.99 -15.50 -10.05
C ALA A 202 5.00 -15.22 -8.53
N GLN A 203 3.85 -14.96 -7.95
CA GLN A 203 3.74 -14.73 -6.51
C GLN A 203 3.88 -16.02 -5.70
N ALA A 204 3.39 -17.16 -6.20
CA ALA A 204 3.63 -18.46 -5.59
C ALA A 204 5.13 -18.80 -5.56
N LEU A 205 5.83 -18.61 -6.67
CA LEU A 205 7.27 -18.80 -6.75
C LEU A 205 8.02 -17.89 -5.76
N SER A 206 7.66 -16.61 -5.73
CA SER A 206 8.24 -15.67 -4.79
C SER A 206 7.94 -16.02 -3.32
N ALA A 207 6.74 -16.53 -3.01
CA ALA A 207 6.40 -17.00 -1.68
C ALA A 207 7.25 -18.20 -1.25
N VAL A 208 7.50 -19.15 -2.16
CA VAL A 208 8.40 -20.30 -1.91
C VAL A 208 9.83 -19.82 -1.66
N VAL A 209 10.35 -18.94 -2.51
CA VAL A 209 11.69 -18.34 -2.33
C VAL A 209 11.78 -17.61 -1.00
N ALA A 210 10.77 -16.82 -0.67
CA ALA A 210 10.69 -16.07 0.59
C ALA A 210 10.66 -17.02 1.80
N ALA A 211 9.89 -18.11 1.75
CA ALA A 211 9.85 -19.13 2.80
C ALA A 211 11.22 -19.79 3.01
N VAL A 212 11.87 -20.22 1.93
CA VAL A 212 13.21 -20.83 1.98
C VAL A 212 14.23 -19.86 2.57
N LEU A 213 14.23 -18.61 2.13
CA LEU A 213 15.14 -17.59 2.64
C LEU A 213 14.86 -17.26 4.11
N LEU A 214 13.59 -17.16 4.53
CA LEU A 214 13.22 -16.88 5.91
C LEU A 214 13.78 -17.96 6.86
N PHE A 215 13.53 -19.22 6.57
CA PHE A 215 13.94 -20.31 7.45
C PHE A 215 15.43 -20.64 7.38
N ARG A 216 16.12 -20.29 6.28
CA ARG A 216 17.58 -20.42 6.17
C ARG A 216 18.32 -19.28 6.86
N LYS A 217 17.88 -18.03 6.63
CA LYS A 217 18.55 -16.83 7.14
C LYS A 217 18.24 -16.56 8.61
N TYR A 218 17.04 -16.95 9.07
CA TYR A 218 16.52 -16.71 10.42
C TYR A 218 16.14 -18.02 11.10
N PRO A 219 17.12 -18.78 11.68
CA PRO A 219 16.83 -20.02 12.39
C PRO A 219 15.81 -19.87 13.52
N MET A 220 15.73 -18.67 14.13
CA MET A 220 14.75 -18.32 15.15
C MET A 220 13.30 -18.34 14.65
N MET A 221 13.08 -18.23 13.32
CA MET A 221 11.73 -18.32 12.70
C MET A 221 11.33 -19.75 12.33
N ARG A 222 12.22 -20.74 12.50
CA ARG A 222 11.90 -22.15 12.21
C ARG A 222 10.77 -22.62 13.12
N MET A 223 9.67 -23.04 12.50
CA MET A 223 8.47 -23.49 13.20
C MET A 223 8.73 -24.82 13.92
N ARG A 224 8.28 -24.90 15.19
CA ARG A 224 8.30 -26.12 16.01
C ARG A 224 6.88 -26.67 16.08
N ARG A 225 6.71 -27.96 16.33
CA ARG A 225 5.37 -28.59 16.45
C ARG A 225 4.46 -27.88 17.46
N GLN A 226 5.02 -27.38 18.55
CA GLN A 226 4.28 -26.64 19.58
C GLN A 226 3.79 -25.25 19.10
N ASP A 227 4.46 -24.66 18.09
CA ASP A 227 4.09 -23.37 17.54
C ASP A 227 2.89 -23.46 16.58
N LEU A 228 2.57 -24.68 16.09
CA LEU A 228 1.45 -24.95 15.17
C LEU A 228 0.06 -24.87 15.82
N ARG A 229 -0.01 -24.69 17.13
CA ARG A 229 -1.30 -24.56 17.82
C ARG A 229 -1.96 -23.22 17.47
N LEU A 230 -3.26 -23.29 17.25
CA LEU A 230 -4.07 -22.09 16.98
C LEU A 230 -4.29 -21.33 18.29
N HIS A 231 -3.88 -20.05 18.31
CA HIS A 231 -3.95 -19.20 19.50
C HIS A 231 -4.92 -18.04 19.24
N GLY A 232 -6.15 -18.13 19.76
CA GLY A 232 -7.18 -17.12 19.56
C GLY A 232 -6.78 -15.70 20.00
N LYS A 233 -5.93 -15.57 21.03
CA LYS A 233 -5.39 -14.28 21.47
C LYS A 233 -4.50 -13.63 20.41
N LEU A 234 -3.63 -14.41 19.75
CA LEU A 234 -2.76 -13.90 18.68
C LEU A 234 -3.56 -13.55 17.43
N LEU A 235 -4.51 -14.39 17.04
CA LEU A 235 -5.43 -14.09 15.93
C LEU A 235 -6.18 -12.79 16.17
N ARG A 236 -6.73 -12.60 17.38
CA ARG A 236 -7.40 -11.35 17.75
C ARG A 236 -6.46 -10.15 17.67
N GLN A 237 -5.22 -10.28 18.14
CA GLN A 237 -4.23 -9.19 18.05
C GLN A 237 -3.92 -8.81 16.61
N ILE A 238 -3.72 -9.81 15.74
CA ILE A 238 -3.48 -9.59 14.29
C ILE A 238 -4.69 -8.88 13.68
N THR A 239 -5.91 -9.38 13.92
CA THR A 239 -7.14 -8.85 13.34
C THR A 239 -7.43 -7.42 13.81
N VAL A 240 -7.22 -7.12 15.10
CA VAL A 240 -7.41 -5.77 15.67
C VAL A 240 -6.47 -4.74 15.05
N LEU A 241 -5.29 -5.15 14.59
CA LEU A 241 -4.38 -4.28 13.83
C LEU A 241 -4.72 -4.26 12.34
N ALA A 242 -4.96 -5.44 11.74
CA ALA A 242 -5.15 -5.57 10.31
C ALA A 242 -6.43 -4.91 9.79
N VAL A 243 -7.55 -5.08 10.49
CA VAL A 243 -8.86 -4.54 10.05
C VAL A 243 -8.88 -3.02 9.96
N PRO A 244 -8.46 -2.25 10.97
CA PRO A 244 -8.42 -0.79 10.85
C PRO A 244 -7.53 -0.30 9.71
N ILE A 245 -6.40 -0.98 9.46
CA ILE A 245 -5.47 -0.63 8.38
C ILE A 245 -6.11 -0.93 7.01
N ALA A 246 -6.78 -2.07 6.86
CA ALA A 246 -7.50 -2.44 5.64
C ALA A 246 -8.64 -1.45 5.34
N VAL A 247 -9.44 -1.11 6.36
CA VAL A 247 -10.55 -0.14 6.24
C VAL A 247 -10.01 1.23 5.84
N GLN A 248 -8.92 1.68 6.45
CA GLN A 248 -8.30 2.95 6.09
C GLN A 248 -7.78 2.96 4.65
N SER A 249 -7.20 1.85 4.18
CA SER A 249 -6.75 1.70 2.79
C SER A 249 -7.93 1.74 1.82
N ALA A 250 -9.04 1.08 2.14
CA ALA A 250 -10.29 1.16 1.37
C ALA A 250 -10.86 2.59 1.32
N PHE A 251 -10.81 3.32 2.44
CA PHE A 251 -11.27 4.71 2.51
C PHE A 251 -10.42 5.65 1.64
N ASN A 252 -9.11 5.45 1.57
CA ASN A 252 -8.25 6.21 0.67
C ASN A 252 -8.64 6.00 -0.79
N ASN A 253 -8.92 4.75 -1.19
CA ASN A 253 -9.39 4.42 -2.54
C ASN A 253 -10.74 5.06 -2.83
N LEU A 254 -11.69 4.99 -1.89
CA LEU A 254 -13.02 5.62 -2.01
C LEU A 254 -12.90 7.14 -2.17
N GLY A 255 -12.06 7.80 -1.36
CA GLY A 255 -11.81 9.24 -1.47
C GLY A 255 -11.24 9.65 -2.82
N ASN A 256 -10.40 8.80 -3.43
CA ASN A 256 -9.88 9.04 -4.78
C ASN A 256 -10.95 8.86 -5.85
N LEU A 257 -11.84 7.87 -5.72
CA LEU A 257 -12.96 7.65 -6.64
C LEU A 257 -13.94 8.83 -6.62
N VAL A 258 -14.29 9.35 -5.44
CA VAL A 258 -15.15 10.53 -5.32
C VAL A 258 -14.50 11.75 -5.96
N ALA A 259 -13.21 11.96 -5.74
CA ALA A 259 -12.48 13.06 -6.35
C ALA A 259 -12.43 12.93 -7.88
N GLN A 260 -12.22 11.73 -8.42
CA GLN A 260 -12.27 11.47 -9.87
C GLN A 260 -13.65 11.78 -10.44
N SER A 261 -14.73 11.32 -9.77
CA SER A 261 -16.11 11.61 -10.20
C SER A 261 -16.42 13.10 -10.22
N ALA A 262 -15.90 13.85 -9.24
CA ALA A 262 -16.04 15.30 -9.19
C ALA A 262 -15.29 15.99 -10.35
N VAL A 263 -14.08 15.56 -10.65
CA VAL A 263 -13.26 16.09 -11.74
C VAL A 263 -13.91 15.86 -13.11
N ASN A 264 -14.60 14.73 -13.28
CA ASN A 264 -15.30 14.39 -14.53
C ASN A 264 -16.37 15.43 -14.92
N LEU A 265 -16.89 16.22 -13.98
CA LEU A 265 -17.84 17.30 -14.25
C LEU A 265 -17.23 18.51 -14.96
N PHE A 266 -15.89 18.63 -15.00
CA PHE A 266 -15.18 19.76 -15.57
C PHE A 266 -14.69 19.54 -17.02
N GLY A 267 -15.11 18.43 -17.64
CA GLY A 267 -14.84 18.13 -19.04
C GLY A 267 -13.59 17.31 -19.30
N GLU A 268 -13.44 16.86 -20.55
CA GLU A 268 -12.44 15.86 -20.96
C GLU A 268 -10.99 16.33 -20.78
N ALA A 269 -10.71 17.60 -21.10
CA ALA A 269 -9.37 18.17 -20.91
C ALA A 269 -8.92 18.15 -19.45
N THR A 270 -9.85 18.45 -18.52
CA THR A 270 -9.58 18.40 -17.08
C THR A 270 -9.39 16.97 -16.60
N MET A 271 -10.17 16.00 -17.12
CA MET A 271 -10.02 14.58 -16.80
C MET A 271 -8.64 14.05 -17.24
N ALA A 272 -8.20 14.38 -18.45
CA ALA A 272 -6.88 14.00 -18.95
C ALA A 272 -5.77 14.63 -18.11
N ALA A 273 -5.86 15.92 -17.81
CA ALA A 273 -4.94 16.64 -16.96
C ALA A 273 -4.83 16.03 -15.56
N TYR A 274 -5.97 15.74 -14.92
CA TYR A 274 -6.02 15.14 -13.60
C TYR A 274 -5.43 13.72 -13.59
N THR A 275 -5.71 12.92 -14.61
CA THR A 275 -5.17 11.56 -14.73
C THR A 275 -3.64 11.57 -14.78
N ALA A 276 -3.05 12.44 -15.60
CA ALA A 276 -1.59 12.60 -15.66
C ALA A 276 -1.03 13.15 -14.33
N ALA A 277 -1.63 14.22 -13.81
CA ALA A 277 -1.18 14.86 -12.58
C ALA A 277 -1.29 13.96 -11.35
N SER A 278 -2.35 13.13 -11.24
CA SER A 278 -2.53 12.19 -10.13
C SER A 278 -1.50 11.07 -10.16
N ARG A 279 -1.10 10.57 -11.34
CA ARG A 279 -0.01 9.60 -11.48
C ARG A 279 1.33 10.18 -11.00
N ILE A 280 1.63 11.41 -11.42
CA ILE A 280 2.82 12.14 -10.95
C ILE A 280 2.77 12.34 -9.44
N GLY A 281 1.64 12.78 -8.90
CA GLY A 281 1.43 12.99 -7.47
C GLY A 281 1.59 11.70 -6.64
N THR A 282 1.10 10.56 -7.14
CA THR A 282 1.27 9.26 -6.47
C THR A 282 2.75 8.87 -6.38
N LEU A 283 3.52 9.03 -7.46
CA LEU A 283 4.96 8.77 -7.45
C LEU A 283 5.71 9.70 -6.48
N ALA A 284 5.29 10.95 -6.39
CA ALA A 284 5.89 11.94 -5.49
C ALA A 284 5.58 11.69 -4.00
N LEU A 285 4.40 11.16 -3.67
CA LEU A 285 4.03 10.85 -2.29
C LEU A 285 4.60 9.51 -1.80
N MET A 286 4.94 8.60 -2.70
CA MET A 286 5.44 7.26 -2.38
C MET A 286 6.67 7.25 -1.43
N PRO A 287 7.70 8.08 -1.57
CA PRO A 287 8.82 8.12 -0.62
C PRO A 287 8.38 8.52 0.79
N VAL A 288 7.45 9.46 0.90
CA VAL A 288 6.92 9.94 2.18
C VAL A 288 6.10 8.86 2.89
N GLU A 289 5.24 8.15 2.16
CA GLU A 289 4.50 7.00 2.67
C GLU A 289 5.44 5.88 3.12
N THR A 290 6.53 5.66 2.39
CA THR A 290 7.54 4.66 2.71
C THR A 290 8.32 5.01 3.98
N ILE A 291 8.66 6.29 4.20
CA ILE A 291 9.25 6.76 5.46
C ILE A 291 8.28 6.48 6.63
N GLY A 292 7.01 6.78 6.47
CA GLY A 292 5.97 6.48 7.46
C GLY A 292 5.90 4.98 7.78
N SER A 293 5.84 4.11 6.77
CA SER A 293 5.79 2.66 6.98
C SER A 293 7.05 2.12 7.66
N SER A 294 8.21 2.69 7.37
CA SER A 294 9.48 2.36 8.05
C SER A 294 9.44 2.75 9.52
N LEU A 295 8.82 3.90 9.84
CA LEU A 295 8.62 4.33 11.22
C LEU A 295 7.70 3.37 11.98
N SER A 296 6.68 2.78 11.36
CA SER A 296 5.80 1.83 12.06
C SER A 296 6.57 0.59 12.53
N VAL A 297 7.49 0.07 11.72
CA VAL A 297 8.39 -1.05 12.08
C VAL A 297 9.36 -0.62 13.19
N TYR A 298 10.00 0.53 13.03
CA TYR A 298 10.91 1.11 14.03
C TYR A 298 10.20 1.32 15.39
N ALA A 299 9.03 1.92 15.37
CA ALA A 299 8.24 2.20 16.57
C ALA A 299 7.81 0.89 17.25
N SER A 300 7.38 -0.12 16.47
CA SER A 300 6.95 -1.40 16.99
C SER A 300 8.09 -2.19 17.65
N GLN A 301 9.29 -2.22 17.04
CA GLN A 301 10.45 -2.85 17.67
C GLN A 301 10.84 -2.14 18.99
N ASN A 302 10.86 -0.80 19.00
CA ASN A 302 11.20 -0.04 20.19
C ASN A 302 10.09 -0.09 21.26
N HIS A 303 8.82 -0.17 20.86
CA HIS A 303 7.70 -0.41 21.76
C HIS A 303 7.83 -1.80 22.44
N GLY A 304 8.12 -2.83 21.65
CA GLY A 304 8.38 -4.17 22.18
C GLY A 304 9.58 -4.21 23.13
N ALA A 305 10.63 -3.45 22.86
CA ALA A 305 11.83 -3.36 23.68
C ALA A 305 11.67 -2.45 24.92
N GLY A 306 10.51 -1.82 25.16
CA GLY A 306 10.30 -0.90 26.28
C GLY A 306 11.14 0.36 26.19
N LYS A 307 11.39 0.89 24.96
CA LYS A 307 12.24 2.08 24.74
C LYS A 307 11.45 3.29 24.22
N PRO A 308 10.58 3.93 25.03
CA PRO A 308 9.69 5.00 24.59
C PRO A 308 10.43 6.24 24.07
N GLN A 309 11.57 6.59 24.67
CA GLN A 309 12.38 7.73 24.22
C GLN A 309 12.86 7.55 22.78
N ARG A 310 13.17 6.30 22.37
CA ARG A 310 13.58 6.02 20.99
C ARG A 310 12.42 6.16 20.01
N ILE A 311 11.19 5.85 20.41
CA ILE A 311 10.00 6.08 19.58
C ILE A 311 9.88 7.58 19.25
N ARG A 312 10.04 8.46 20.23
CA ARG A 312 10.03 9.93 20.01
C ARG A 312 11.18 10.37 19.09
N GLN A 313 12.37 9.83 19.30
CA GLN A 313 13.51 10.10 18.41
C GLN A 313 13.22 9.66 16.98
N GLY A 314 12.59 8.49 16.81
CA GLY A 314 12.16 7.98 15.49
C GLY A 314 11.13 8.89 14.83
N VAL A 315 10.14 9.39 15.57
CA VAL A 315 9.15 10.36 15.07
C VAL A 315 9.85 11.64 14.58
N ARG A 316 10.74 12.22 15.39
CA ARG A 316 11.50 13.41 15.00
C ARG A 316 12.34 13.17 13.74
N ALA A 317 13.05 12.04 13.70
CA ALA A 317 13.86 11.66 12.53
C ALA A 317 13.01 11.46 11.27
N SER A 318 11.84 10.82 11.40
CA SER A 318 10.91 10.63 10.28
C SER A 318 10.30 11.94 9.80
N LEU A 319 9.96 12.87 10.71
CA LEU A 319 9.50 14.22 10.34
C LEU A 319 10.59 14.99 9.58
N GLN A 320 11.84 14.92 10.03
CA GLN A 320 12.98 15.57 9.34
C GLN A 320 13.18 14.96 7.95
N LEU A 321 13.20 13.62 7.84
CA LEU A 321 13.33 12.95 6.54
C LEU A 321 12.17 13.29 5.60
N SER A 322 10.93 13.25 6.11
CA SER A 322 9.74 13.59 5.32
C SER A 322 9.76 15.04 4.86
N LEU A 323 10.19 15.98 5.73
CA LEU A 323 10.34 17.39 5.38
C LEU A 323 11.33 17.58 4.23
N VAL A 324 12.53 17.01 4.36
CA VAL A 324 13.59 17.12 3.33
C VAL A 324 13.11 16.52 2.01
N VAL A 325 12.58 15.27 2.06
CA VAL A 325 12.13 14.56 0.85
C VAL A 325 10.95 15.28 0.20
N SER A 326 9.95 15.72 0.97
CA SER A 326 8.80 16.44 0.42
C SER A 326 9.20 17.78 -0.18
N THR A 327 10.16 18.51 0.43
CA THR A 327 10.64 19.78 -0.10
C THR A 327 11.38 19.56 -1.42
N VAL A 328 12.30 18.59 -1.48
CA VAL A 328 13.05 18.27 -2.71
C VAL A 328 12.10 17.85 -3.83
N LEU A 329 11.16 16.96 -3.54
CA LEU A 329 10.18 16.50 -4.53
C LEU A 329 9.20 17.63 -4.92
N GLY A 330 8.76 18.46 -3.98
CA GLY A 330 7.90 19.60 -4.28
C GLY A 330 8.58 20.59 -5.22
N VAL A 331 9.84 20.97 -4.94
CA VAL A 331 10.62 21.82 -5.84
C VAL A 331 10.84 21.17 -7.20
N PHE A 332 11.17 19.88 -7.23
CA PHE A 332 11.31 19.12 -8.49
C PHE A 332 10.01 19.13 -9.32
N LEU A 333 8.86 18.89 -8.70
CA LEU A 333 7.57 18.92 -9.38
C LEU A 333 7.19 20.31 -9.89
N LEU A 334 7.53 21.37 -9.14
CA LEU A 334 7.28 22.73 -9.58
C LEU A 334 8.13 23.10 -10.81
N LEU A 335 9.36 22.61 -10.89
CA LEU A 335 10.28 22.89 -12.00
C LEU A 335 10.03 21.99 -13.21
N CYS A 336 9.78 20.69 -12.98
CA CYS A 336 9.73 19.67 -14.02
C CYS A 336 8.30 19.12 -14.28
N GLY A 337 7.28 19.56 -13.56
CA GLY A 337 5.93 18.99 -13.64
C GLY A 337 5.29 19.09 -15.03
N ARG A 338 5.57 20.15 -15.80
CA ARG A 338 5.10 20.28 -17.19
C ARG A 338 5.76 19.25 -18.10
N GLN A 339 7.07 19.06 -17.97
CA GLN A 339 7.82 18.08 -18.77
C GLN A 339 7.38 16.65 -18.42
N MET A 340 7.13 16.38 -17.13
CA MET A 340 6.60 15.09 -16.69
C MET A 340 5.20 14.80 -17.23
N ALA A 341 4.35 15.82 -17.38
CA ALA A 341 3.02 15.65 -17.98
C ALA A 341 3.11 15.16 -19.44
N GLY A 342 4.12 15.64 -20.20
CA GLY A 342 4.39 15.20 -21.56
C GLY A 342 4.80 13.70 -21.69
N LEU A 343 5.21 13.06 -20.60
CA LEU A 343 5.47 11.60 -20.60
C LEU A 343 4.17 10.77 -20.57
N PHE A 344 3.06 11.36 -20.14
CA PHE A 344 1.77 10.69 -19.99
C PHE A 344 0.73 11.15 -21.03
N LEU A 345 0.98 12.24 -21.73
CA LEU A 345 0.06 12.86 -22.67
C LEU A 345 0.77 13.10 -24.01
N GLU A 346 0.19 12.63 -25.09
CA GLU A 346 0.65 12.93 -26.44
C GLU A 346 0.17 14.34 -26.82
N GLU A 347 1.11 15.25 -27.09
CA GLU A 347 0.86 16.65 -27.49
C GLU A 347 -0.17 17.40 -26.62
N PRO A 348 0.08 17.56 -25.30
CA PRO A 348 -0.89 18.20 -24.42
C PRO A 348 -1.07 19.68 -24.78
N SER A 349 -2.32 20.12 -24.87
CA SER A 349 -2.66 21.54 -25.09
C SER A 349 -2.12 22.41 -23.93
N ALA A 350 -1.94 23.71 -24.19
CA ALA A 350 -1.52 24.66 -23.17
C ALA A 350 -2.49 24.73 -21.98
N GLU A 351 -3.79 24.50 -22.24
CA GLU A 351 -4.84 24.42 -21.23
C GLU A 351 -4.62 23.22 -20.29
N ILE A 352 -4.42 22.02 -20.84
CA ILE A 352 -4.15 20.80 -20.07
C ILE A 352 -2.91 20.97 -19.19
N LEU A 353 -1.82 21.52 -19.74
CA LEU A 353 -0.59 21.77 -18.98
C LEU A 353 -0.80 22.77 -17.83
N THR A 354 -1.67 23.76 -18.03
CA THR A 354 -2.01 24.73 -16.97
C THR A 354 -2.78 24.07 -15.84
N VAL A 355 -3.73 23.19 -16.15
CA VAL A 355 -4.48 22.43 -15.13
C VAL A 355 -3.55 21.48 -14.36
N VAL A 356 -2.66 20.74 -15.06
CA VAL A 356 -1.64 19.90 -14.41
C VAL A 356 -0.78 20.72 -13.46
N GLN A 357 -0.27 21.86 -13.91
CA GLN A 357 0.60 22.71 -13.10
C GLN A 357 -0.12 23.26 -11.86
N ARG A 358 -1.39 23.69 -11.99
CA ARG A 358 -2.21 24.12 -10.85
C ARG A 358 -2.44 23.00 -9.86
N PHE A 359 -2.80 21.80 -10.34
CA PHE A 359 -2.97 20.64 -9.48
C PHE A 359 -1.67 20.34 -8.69
N LEU A 360 -0.53 20.24 -9.38
CA LEU A 360 0.75 19.96 -8.73
C LEU A 360 1.13 21.06 -7.73
N LEU A 361 0.88 22.33 -8.03
CA LEU A 361 1.16 23.44 -7.12
C LEU A 361 0.31 23.35 -5.84
N ILE A 362 -0.97 23.03 -5.96
CA ILE A 362 -1.88 22.93 -4.80
C ILE A 362 -1.63 21.64 -4.01
N THR A 363 -1.12 20.57 -4.62
CA THR A 363 -0.94 19.28 -3.97
C THR A 363 0.52 18.96 -3.61
N ALA A 364 1.50 19.44 -4.37
CA ALA A 364 2.92 19.16 -4.15
C ALA A 364 3.52 19.95 -2.98
N VAL A 365 3.21 21.25 -2.88
CA VAL A 365 3.66 22.06 -1.74
C VAL A 365 3.10 21.54 -0.42
N PRO A 366 1.80 21.18 -0.31
CA PRO A 366 1.26 20.50 0.85
C PRO A 366 1.70 19.04 1.03
N GLY A 367 2.53 18.47 0.17
CA GLY A 367 3.18 17.16 0.36
C GLY A 367 3.89 17.03 1.71
N ILE A 368 4.37 18.14 2.27
CA ILE A 368 4.89 18.21 3.64
C ILE A 368 3.80 17.82 4.65
N LEU A 369 2.56 18.29 4.47
CA LEU A 369 1.43 17.94 5.36
C LEU A 369 1.10 16.45 5.28
N ALA A 370 1.17 15.87 4.08
CA ALA A 370 1.03 14.42 3.90
C ALA A 370 2.10 13.65 4.69
N GLY A 371 3.35 14.16 4.69
CA GLY A 371 4.44 13.58 5.48
C GLY A 371 4.17 13.62 6.97
N VAL A 372 3.73 14.74 7.50
CA VAL A 372 3.36 14.88 8.92
C VAL A 372 2.21 13.93 9.28
N MET A 373 1.17 13.87 8.46
CA MET A 373 0.04 12.95 8.64
C MET A 373 0.51 11.49 8.68
N GLN A 374 1.30 11.06 7.69
CA GLN A 374 1.80 9.71 7.63
C GLN A 374 2.64 9.35 8.86
N VAL A 375 3.53 10.22 9.32
CA VAL A 375 4.35 9.97 10.50
C VAL A 375 3.48 9.69 11.72
N TYR A 376 2.46 10.52 11.99
CA TYR A 376 1.62 10.34 13.18
C TYR A 376 0.66 9.15 13.06
N GLN A 377 0.11 8.87 11.88
CA GLN A 377 -0.71 7.68 11.69
C GLN A 377 0.11 6.38 11.81
N GLN A 378 1.30 6.35 11.24
CA GLN A 378 2.14 5.16 11.22
C GLN A 378 2.79 4.86 12.58
N VAL A 379 3.17 5.88 13.36
CA VAL A 379 3.67 5.62 14.72
C VAL A 379 2.58 5.03 15.60
N LEU A 380 1.32 5.50 15.49
CA LEU A 380 0.19 4.92 16.24
C LEU A 380 -0.04 3.45 15.90
N ARG A 381 0.08 3.09 14.62
CA ARG A 381 0.04 1.67 14.21
C ARG A 381 1.18 0.88 14.86
N GLY A 382 2.39 1.43 14.87
CA GLY A 382 3.58 0.80 15.45
C GLY A 382 3.49 0.60 16.98
N VAL A 383 2.71 1.40 17.69
CA VAL A 383 2.47 1.26 19.14
C VAL A 383 1.11 0.64 19.49
N ASP A 384 0.59 -0.23 18.60
CA ASP A 384 -0.65 -1.00 18.77
C ASP A 384 -1.94 -0.15 18.88
N ARG A 385 -1.92 1.07 18.37
CA ARG A 385 -3.06 2.01 18.42
C ARG A 385 -3.68 2.24 17.03
N ALA A 386 -3.83 1.17 16.23
CA ALA A 386 -4.33 1.24 14.86
C ALA A 386 -5.74 1.87 14.74
N ASN A 387 -6.62 1.68 15.73
CA ASN A 387 -7.94 2.31 15.75
C ASN A 387 -7.85 3.85 15.83
N GLN A 388 -6.86 4.40 16.55
CA GLN A 388 -6.66 5.84 16.62
C GLN A 388 -6.09 6.39 15.30
N ALA A 389 -5.24 5.61 14.62
CA ALA A 389 -4.80 5.94 13.27
C ALA A 389 -5.98 5.91 12.28
N LEU A 390 -6.89 4.93 12.39
CA LEU A 390 -8.11 4.85 11.59
C LEU A 390 -9.01 6.08 11.77
N MET A 391 -9.17 6.59 13.00
CA MET A 391 -9.94 7.83 13.23
C MET A 391 -9.36 9.00 12.42
N GLY A 392 -8.03 9.12 12.34
CA GLY A 392 -7.39 10.09 11.45
C GLY A 392 -7.73 9.85 9.99
N GLY A 393 -7.75 8.60 9.54
CA GLY A 393 -8.15 8.23 8.17
C GLY A 393 -9.63 8.54 7.88
N VAL A 394 -10.53 8.36 8.83
CA VAL A 394 -11.96 8.75 8.71
C VAL A 394 -12.09 10.27 8.54
N MET A 395 -11.41 11.05 9.39
CA MET A 395 -11.41 12.51 9.26
C MET A 395 -10.82 12.98 7.93
N GLN A 396 -9.75 12.32 7.47
CA GLN A 396 -9.17 12.55 6.15
C GLN A 396 -10.19 12.33 5.03
N LEU A 397 -10.90 11.19 5.04
CA LEU A 397 -11.93 10.86 4.05
C LEU A 397 -13.08 11.88 4.06
N ILE A 398 -13.66 12.14 5.23
CA ILE A 398 -14.81 13.05 5.38
C ILE A 398 -14.42 14.45 4.87
N THR A 399 -13.27 14.97 5.29
CA THR A 399 -12.80 16.30 4.88
C THR A 399 -12.54 16.35 3.38
N LYS A 400 -11.91 15.30 2.81
CA LYS A 400 -11.67 15.24 1.36
C LYS A 400 -12.99 15.27 0.59
N ILE A 401 -13.94 14.42 0.96
CA ILE A 401 -15.26 14.37 0.30
C ILE A 401 -15.99 15.70 0.44
N ALA A 402 -16.01 16.29 1.64
CA ALA A 402 -16.71 17.55 1.90
C ALA A 402 -16.14 18.71 1.03
N VAL A 403 -14.81 18.89 1.03
CA VAL A 403 -14.17 19.96 0.27
C VAL A 403 -14.32 19.74 -1.24
N VAL A 404 -14.13 18.50 -1.70
CA VAL A 404 -14.34 18.14 -3.11
C VAL A 404 -15.79 18.38 -3.52
N ALA A 405 -16.77 18.01 -2.69
CA ALA A 405 -18.19 18.23 -2.95
C ALA A 405 -18.53 19.71 -3.03
N VAL A 406 -18.06 20.51 -2.09
CA VAL A 406 -18.25 21.97 -2.12
C VAL A 406 -17.64 22.57 -3.39
N GLY A 407 -16.42 22.15 -3.76
CA GLY A 407 -15.76 22.65 -4.96
C GLY A 407 -16.46 22.27 -6.25
N ALA A 408 -16.91 21.01 -6.38
CA ALA A 408 -17.47 20.49 -7.62
C ALA A 408 -18.95 20.87 -7.81
N TRP A 409 -19.79 20.62 -6.81
CA TRP A 409 -21.25 20.79 -6.90
C TRP A 409 -21.73 22.13 -6.33
N GLY A 410 -21.04 22.69 -5.33
CA GLY A 410 -21.40 23.97 -4.73
C GLY A 410 -20.87 25.16 -5.52
N MET A 411 -19.55 25.22 -5.69
CA MET A 411 -18.88 26.40 -6.26
C MET A 411 -18.50 26.27 -7.74
N ARG A 412 -18.54 25.07 -8.30
CA ARG A 412 -18.03 24.73 -9.64
C ARG A 412 -16.61 25.28 -9.88
N ASN A 413 -15.77 25.17 -8.87
CA ASN A 413 -14.41 25.69 -8.88
C ASN A 413 -13.40 24.55 -8.69
N LEU A 414 -12.58 24.32 -9.70
CA LEU A 414 -11.62 23.24 -9.74
C LEU A 414 -10.49 23.41 -8.70
N ASP A 415 -10.06 24.64 -8.43
CA ASP A 415 -9.03 24.92 -7.42
C ASP A 415 -9.52 24.51 -6.00
N VAL A 416 -10.80 24.72 -5.71
CA VAL A 416 -11.42 24.25 -4.46
C VAL A 416 -11.46 22.74 -4.40
N VAL A 417 -11.72 22.05 -5.52
CA VAL A 417 -11.63 20.58 -5.59
C VAL A 417 -10.22 20.12 -5.22
N TRP A 418 -9.18 20.78 -5.75
CA TRP A 418 -7.78 20.45 -5.45
C TRP A 418 -7.41 20.68 -3.98
N LEU A 419 -8.00 21.65 -3.31
CA LEU A 419 -7.81 21.88 -1.87
C LEU A 419 -8.31 20.71 -1.00
N GLY A 420 -9.11 19.81 -1.55
CA GLY A 420 -9.52 18.57 -0.87
C GLY A 420 -8.35 17.71 -0.40
N TRP A 421 -7.21 17.71 -1.11
CA TRP A 421 -6.01 16.96 -0.69
C TRP A 421 -5.33 17.59 0.53
N PRO A 422 -4.83 18.84 0.49
CA PRO A 422 -4.16 19.44 1.64
C PRO A 422 -5.08 19.56 2.87
N ALA A 423 -6.35 19.91 2.69
CA ALA A 423 -7.30 19.96 3.78
C ALA A 423 -7.47 18.60 4.46
N SER A 424 -7.54 17.52 3.67
CA SER A 424 -7.62 16.16 4.18
C SER A 424 -6.37 15.73 4.94
N PHE A 425 -5.17 16.15 4.51
CA PHE A 425 -3.91 15.84 5.21
C PHE A 425 -3.87 16.53 6.59
N VAL A 426 -4.30 17.78 6.68
CA VAL A 426 -4.42 18.49 7.96
C VAL A 426 -5.41 17.78 8.88
N ALA A 427 -6.63 17.51 8.40
CA ALA A 427 -7.66 16.86 9.20
C ALA A 427 -7.24 15.45 9.66
N GLY A 428 -6.58 14.68 8.76
CA GLY A 428 -6.04 13.36 9.07
C GLY A 428 -4.88 13.34 10.06
N THR A 429 -4.26 14.51 10.33
CA THR A 429 -3.16 14.68 11.29
C THR A 429 -3.67 14.98 12.70
N VAL A 430 -4.75 15.73 12.85
CA VAL A 430 -5.18 16.32 14.14
C VAL A 430 -5.35 15.24 15.22
N ILE A 431 -6.21 14.25 14.99
CA ILE A 431 -6.48 13.21 15.98
C ILE A 431 -5.23 12.37 16.26
N PRO A 432 -4.50 11.83 15.26
CA PRO A 432 -3.28 11.07 15.50
C PRO A 432 -2.20 11.86 16.26
N TYR A 433 -2.04 13.15 16.00
CA TYR A 433 -1.11 14.00 16.72
C TYR A 433 -1.41 14.05 18.22
N PHE A 434 -2.64 14.42 18.59
CA PHE A 434 -3.02 14.52 20.00
C PHE A 434 -2.98 13.16 20.70
N CYS A 435 -3.42 12.08 20.03
CA CYS A 435 -3.31 10.73 20.55
C CYS A 435 -1.85 10.34 20.82
N PHE A 436 -0.94 10.63 19.89
CA PHE A 436 0.47 10.34 20.10
C PHE A 436 1.07 11.15 21.23
N GLN A 437 0.75 12.44 21.37
CA GLN A 437 1.23 13.28 22.47
C GLN A 437 0.78 12.74 23.84
N LYS A 438 -0.47 12.26 23.94
CA LYS A 438 -0.97 11.63 25.15
C LYS A 438 -0.20 10.35 25.49
N ILE A 439 -0.09 9.43 24.52
CA ILE A 439 0.63 8.15 24.69
C ILE A 439 2.10 8.40 25.06
N ALA A 440 2.74 9.37 24.41
CA ALA A 440 4.12 9.68 24.65
C ALA A 440 4.37 10.22 26.08
N ARG A 441 3.39 10.89 26.68
CA ARG A 441 3.45 11.29 28.12
C ARG A 441 3.23 10.10 29.04
N GLU A 442 2.25 9.23 28.74
CA GLU A 442 1.98 8.01 29.50
C GLU A 442 3.22 7.10 29.56
N MET A 443 3.91 6.92 28.44
CA MET A 443 5.15 6.11 28.35
C MET A 443 6.36 6.70 29.12
N GLU A 444 6.30 7.95 29.56
CA GLU A 444 7.38 8.56 30.38
C GLU A 444 7.12 8.39 31.87
N THR A 445 5.89 8.13 32.25
CA THR A 445 5.48 7.96 33.64
C THR A 445 5.51 6.50 34.09
N GLU A 446 5.59 5.55 33.16
CA GLU A 446 5.86 4.11 33.41
C GLU A 446 7.38 3.81 33.36
#